data_516e317dc027b453657ffa974e33f419
#
_entry.id   516e317dc027b453657ffa974e33f419
#
_cell.length_a   1.000
_cell.length_b   1.000
_cell.length_c   1.000
_cell.angle_alpha   90.00
_cell.angle_beta   90.00
_cell.angle_gamma   90.00
#
_symmetry.space_group_name_H-M   'P 1'
#
loop_
_entity.id
_entity.type
_entity.pdbx_description
1 polymer ?
#
loop_
_entity_poly.entity_id
_entity_poly.type
_entity_poly.pdbx_seq_one_letter_code
_entity_poly.pdbx_strand_id
1 'polypeptide(L)'
;PCDWSSDVCSSDLVSIGMVGTSLSGVTFVSVPGMVRSIDMTYMQTVLGFFFGYILIAKVLLPLYYKLQLTSIYSYLDDRIGQHSYKTGASFFLLSKIVGAAARLYLVVLILQHYVFAYWNISFAVTVVISIFLVWLYTYRGGIKTIIWTDTLQALCLVAMLIVIIWQVKDKMQLDFAGMVQTLQASQHFRIFEFGDWHSTQHFMKQFFSGIFITIVMTGLDQDMMQKNLSCKSLKDAQKNMYTYGFAFTPVNFLFLSLGVLLLTLASQQQ
;
A
#
# COMPACT_ATOMS: atom_id res chain seq x y z
N PRO A 1 -4.26 -8.49 -29.55
CA PRO A 1 -3.72 -9.48 -28.64
C PRO A 1 -2.48 -8.90 -27.96
N CYS A 2 -2.54 -8.68 -26.64
CA CYS A 2 -1.32 -8.34 -25.91
C CYS A 2 -0.40 -9.56 -25.96
N ASP A 3 0.75 -9.40 -26.59
CA ASP A 3 1.78 -10.41 -26.59
C ASP A 3 2.35 -10.53 -25.16
N TRP A 4 1.87 -11.52 -24.43
CA TRP A 4 2.22 -11.82 -23.05
C TRP A 4 3.60 -12.52 -22.91
N SER A 5 4.35 -12.61 -24.03
CA SER A 5 5.57 -13.43 -24.13
C SER A 5 6.86 -12.71 -23.73
N SER A 6 6.83 -11.45 -23.31
CA SER A 6 8.06 -10.72 -22.99
C SER A 6 8.42 -10.78 -21.51
N ASP A 7 9.70 -10.97 -21.25
CA ASP A 7 10.44 -11.23 -19.99
C ASP A 7 10.17 -10.32 -18.76
N VAL A 8 9.22 -9.41 -18.84
CA VAL A 8 8.92 -8.39 -17.80
C VAL A 8 8.02 -8.93 -16.69
N CYS A 9 7.45 -10.12 -16.87
CA CYS A 9 6.57 -10.73 -15.88
C CYS A 9 7.32 -11.74 -14.99
N SER A 10 8.51 -11.37 -14.48
CA SER A 10 9.05 -12.11 -13.34
C SER A 10 8.12 -11.86 -12.15
N SER A 11 7.70 -12.94 -11.48
CA SER A 11 6.83 -12.84 -10.29
C SER A 11 7.37 -11.86 -9.25
N ASP A 12 8.68 -11.69 -9.18
CA ASP A 12 9.35 -10.85 -8.20
C ASP A 12 9.19 -9.35 -8.52
N LEU A 13 9.24 -8.96 -9.79
CA LEU A 13 9.03 -7.57 -10.21
C LEU A 13 7.59 -7.12 -10.02
N VAL A 14 6.62 -8.00 -10.31
CA VAL A 14 5.20 -7.73 -10.08
C VAL A 14 4.91 -7.59 -8.58
N SER A 15 5.52 -8.44 -7.73
CA SER A 15 5.33 -8.35 -6.27
C SER A 15 5.87 -7.05 -5.69
N ILE A 16 7.05 -6.59 -6.11
CA ILE A 16 7.62 -5.31 -5.69
C ILE A 16 6.75 -4.16 -6.19
N GLY A 17 6.28 -4.20 -7.44
CA GLY A 17 5.35 -3.22 -7.99
C GLY A 17 4.03 -3.15 -7.22
N MET A 18 3.49 -4.30 -6.76
CA MET A 18 2.30 -4.32 -5.90
C MET A 18 2.57 -3.68 -4.53
N VAL A 19 3.75 -3.89 -3.94
CA VAL A 19 4.17 -3.17 -2.73
C VAL A 19 4.18 -1.66 -2.99
N GLY A 20 4.74 -1.22 -4.12
CA GLY A 20 4.75 0.18 -4.53
C GLY A 20 3.37 0.79 -4.70
N THR A 21 2.42 0.03 -5.27
CA THR A 21 1.03 0.47 -5.41
C THR A 21 0.35 0.69 -4.04
N SER A 22 0.68 -0.16 -3.06
CA SER A 22 0.09 -0.09 -1.72
C SER A 22 0.77 0.95 -0.83
N LEU A 23 2.06 1.18 -1.04
CA LEU A 23 2.81 2.20 -0.33
C LEU A 23 2.71 3.52 -1.11
N SER A 24 2.14 4.52 -0.49
CA SER A 24 2.00 5.86 -1.06
C SER A 24 2.66 6.91 -0.15
N GLY A 25 2.83 8.12 -0.65
CA GLY A 25 3.27 9.24 0.19
C GLY A 25 2.33 9.50 1.39
N VAL A 26 1.04 9.18 1.22
CA VAL A 26 0.07 9.25 2.34
C VAL A 26 0.40 8.20 3.41
N THR A 27 0.72 6.97 3.01
CA THR A 27 1.14 5.90 3.93
C THR A 27 2.38 6.30 4.71
N PHE A 28 3.31 6.99 4.04
CA PHE A 28 4.57 7.47 4.64
C PHE A 28 4.35 8.41 5.82
N VAL A 29 3.28 9.20 5.79
CA VAL A 29 2.92 10.13 6.86
C VAL A 29 1.95 9.49 7.85
N SER A 30 0.94 8.78 7.34
CA SER A 30 -0.16 8.28 8.18
C SER A 30 0.26 7.12 9.08
N VAL A 31 1.04 6.15 8.61
CA VAL A 31 1.41 4.98 9.42
C VAL A 31 2.30 5.34 10.60
N PRO A 32 3.39 6.13 10.45
CA PRO A 32 4.13 6.64 11.61
C PRO A 32 3.27 7.53 12.52
N GLY A 33 2.37 8.33 11.94
CA GLY A 33 1.48 9.22 12.69
C GLY A 33 0.47 8.48 13.57
N MET A 34 0.03 7.29 13.17
CA MET A 34 -0.89 6.45 13.95
C MET A 34 -0.31 6.02 15.30
N VAL A 35 1.00 5.88 15.43
CA VAL A 35 1.65 5.45 16.67
C VAL A 35 1.29 6.36 17.85
N ARG A 36 1.06 7.65 17.60
CA ARG A 36 0.64 8.59 18.64
C ARG A 36 -0.71 8.23 19.29
N SER A 37 -1.62 7.62 18.55
CA SER A 37 -2.99 7.36 19.00
C SER A 37 -3.26 5.90 19.36
N ILE A 38 -2.56 4.98 18.69
CA ILE A 38 -2.83 3.53 18.82
C ILE A 38 -1.57 2.71 19.10
N ASP A 39 -0.44 3.36 19.40
CA ASP A 39 0.84 2.68 19.60
C ASP A 39 1.25 1.87 18.36
N MET A 40 1.98 0.78 18.52
CA MET A 40 2.30 -0.15 17.43
C MET A 40 1.21 -1.21 17.20
N THR A 41 0.00 -1.07 17.77
CA THR A 41 -1.08 -2.07 17.65
C THR A 41 -1.57 -2.28 16.22
N TYR A 42 -1.36 -1.31 15.31
CA TYR A 42 -1.61 -1.48 13.88
C TYR A 42 -0.87 -2.70 13.29
N MET A 43 0.22 -3.16 13.91
CA MET A 43 0.92 -4.36 13.49
C MET A 43 0.04 -5.62 13.55
N GLN A 44 -0.96 -5.65 14.44
CA GLN A 44 -1.96 -6.73 14.51
C GLN A 44 -2.79 -6.82 13.22
N THR A 45 -3.18 -5.64 12.69
CA THR A 45 -3.89 -5.56 11.40
C THR A 45 -2.99 -5.99 10.26
N VAL A 46 -1.71 -5.59 10.27
CA VAL A 46 -0.72 -5.99 9.26
C VAL A 46 -0.48 -7.51 9.27
N LEU A 47 -0.49 -8.14 10.44
CA LEU A 47 -0.48 -9.61 10.54
C LEU A 47 -1.75 -10.21 9.90
N GLY A 48 -2.91 -9.59 10.13
CA GLY A 48 -4.14 -9.96 9.44
C GLY A 48 -4.01 -9.86 7.92
N PHE A 49 -3.37 -8.82 7.40
CA PHE A 49 -3.09 -8.68 5.96
C PHE A 49 -2.29 -9.87 5.42
N PHE A 50 -1.26 -10.30 6.13
CA PHE A 50 -0.45 -11.46 5.71
C PHE A 50 -1.31 -12.72 5.53
N PHE A 51 -2.17 -13.03 6.49
CA PHE A 51 -3.11 -14.15 6.37
C PHE A 51 -4.15 -13.92 5.28
N GLY A 52 -4.61 -12.70 5.07
CA GLY A 52 -5.48 -12.32 3.97
C GLY A 52 -4.86 -12.60 2.60
N TYR A 53 -3.58 -12.30 2.41
CA TYR A 53 -2.85 -12.62 1.17
C TYR A 53 -2.74 -14.12 0.94
N ILE A 54 -2.57 -14.92 2.00
CA ILE A 54 -2.59 -16.39 1.89
C ILE A 54 -3.98 -16.88 1.42
N LEU A 55 -5.06 -16.31 1.96
CA LEU A 55 -6.42 -16.63 1.54
C LEU A 55 -6.67 -16.25 0.07
N ILE A 56 -6.25 -15.07 -0.36
CA ILE A 56 -6.34 -14.65 -1.76
C ILE A 56 -5.58 -15.63 -2.65
N ALA A 57 -4.35 -15.99 -2.27
CA ALA A 57 -3.52 -16.90 -3.05
C ALA A 57 -4.12 -18.30 -3.19
N LYS A 58 -4.76 -18.82 -2.13
CA LYS A 58 -5.29 -20.19 -2.10
C LYS A 58 -6.73 -20.31 -2.57
N VAL A 59 -7.54 -19.27 -2.45
CA VAL A 59 -8.98 -19.31 -2.74
C VAL A 59 -9.33 -18.45 -3.95
N LEU A 60 -9.01 -17.16 -3.92
CA LEU A 60 -9.42 -16.24 -4.97
C LEU A 60 -8.67 -16.48 -6.29
N LEU A 61 -7.34 -16.56 -6.25
CA LEU A 61 -6.55 -16.75 -7.48
C LEU A 61 -6.92 -18.03 -8.23
N PRO A 62 -7.04 -19.22 -7.60
CA PRO A 62 -7.53 -20.41 -8.29
C PRO A 62 -8.92 -20.22 -8.91
N LEU A 63 -9.82 -19.48 -8.25
CA LEU A 63 -11.14 -19.19 -8.79
C LEU A 63 -11.06 -18.34 -10.06
N TYR A 64 -10.26 -17.25 -10.02
CA TYR A 64 -10.05 -16.38 -11.19
C TYR A 64 -9.45 -17.14 -12.38
N TYR A 65 -8.41 -17.96 -12.14
CA TYR A 65 -7.79 -18.76 -13.21
C TYR A 65 -8.69 -19.88 -13.74
N LYS A 66 -9.45 -20.55 -12.87
CA LYS A 66 -10.38 -21.62 -13.28
C LYS A 66 -11.54 -21.09 -14.13
N LEU A 67 -12.07 -19.93 -13.78
CA LEU A 67 -13.17 -19.30 -14.50
C LEU A 67 -12.71 -18.35 -15.61
N GLN A 68 -11.38 -18.23 -15.82
CA GLN A 68 -10.78 -17.31 -16.80
C GLN A 68 -11.31 -15.88 -16.71
N LEU A 69 -11.54 -15.42 -15.48
CA LEU A 69 -12.09 -14.09 -15.23
C LEU A 69 -11.03 -13.02 -15.47
N THR A 70 -11.36 -12.05 -16.28
CA THR A 70 -10.56 -10.83 -16.44
C THR A 70 -10.86 -9.80 -15.35
N SER A 71 -11.99 -9.96 -14.66
CA SER A 71 -12.50 -9.05 -13.65
C SER A 71 -13.50 -9.75 -12.74
N ILE A 72 -13.54 -9.35 -11.47
CA ILE A 72 -14.57 -9.83 -10.53
C ILE A 72 -15.99 -9.41 -10.99
N TYR A 73 -16.08 -8.31 -11.73
CA TYR A 73 -17.37 -7.82 -12.23
C TYR A 73 -17.94 -8.74 -13.30
N SER A 74 -17.09 -9.38 -14.14
CA SER A 74 -17.54 -10.41 -15.09
C SER A 74 -18.20 -11.60 -14.37
N TYR A 75 -17.66 -11.97 -13.21
CA TYR A 75 -18.28 -13.00 -12.36
C TYR A 75 -19.68 -12.60 -11.87
N LEU A 76 -19.87 -11.32 -11.51
CA LEU A 76 -21.19 -10.80 -11.12
C LEU A 76 -22.19 -10.85 -12.27
N ASP A 77 -21.72 -10.57 -13.50
CA ASP A 77 -22.58 -10.66 -14.71
C ASP A 77 -23.08 -12.08 -14.93
N ASP A 78 -22.17 -13.05 -14.92
CA ASP A 78 -22.46 -14.46 -15.17
C ASP A 78 -23.35 -15.11 -14.09
N ARG A 79 -23.24 -14.68 -12.83
CA ARG A 79 -23.92 -15.32 -11.69
C ARG A 79 -25.17 -14.58 -11.20
N ILE A 80 -25.19 -13.29 -11.26
CA ILE A 80 -26.25 -12.44 -10.69
C ILE A 80 -26.97 -11.65 -11.78
N GLY A 81 -26.26 -11.24 -12.83
CA GLY A 81 -26.80 -10.56 -13.99
C GLY A 81 -26.26 -9.14 -14.20
N GLN A 82 -26.58 -8.58 -15.37
CA GLN A 82 -26.03 -7.35 -15.91
C GLN A 82 -26.26 -6.11 -15.02
N HIS A 83 -27.35 -6.05 -14.27
CA HIS A 83 -27.61 -4.94 -13.34
C HIS A 83 -26.59 -4.91 -12.20
N SER A 84 -26.27 -6.07 -11.63
CA SER A 84 -25.26 -6.20 -10.58
C SER A 84 -23.85 -5.84 -11.08
N TYR A 85 -23.51 -6.30 -12.29
CA TYR A 85 -22.28 -5.93 -12.97
C TYR A 85 -22.14 -4.41 -13.12
N LYS A 86 -23.14 -3.75 -13.71
CA LYS A 86 -23.11 -2.29 -13.94
C LYS A 86 -23.02 -1.51 -12.64
N THR A 87 -23.78 -1.91 -11.64
CA THR A 87 -23.77 -1.25 -10.32
C THR A 87 -22.39 -1.39 -9.66
N GLY A 88 -21.85 -2.60 -9.59
CA GLY A 88 -20.52 -2.84 -9.01
C GLY A 88 -19.42 -2.08 -9.74
N ALA A 89 -19.40 -2.11 -11.07
CA ALA A 89 -18.43 -1.39 -11.88
C ALA A 89 -18.54 0.14 -11.70
N SER A 90 -19.77 0.68 -11.60
CA SER A 90 -19.98 2.11 -11.38
C SER A 90 -19.48 2.57 -10.01
N PHE A 91 -19.75 1.83 -8.94
CA PHE A 91 -19.24 2.13 -7.62
C PHE A 91 -17.69 2.02 -7.55
N PHE A 92 -17.13 1.02 -8.23
CA PHE A 92 -15.67 0.90 -8.33
C PHE A 92 -15.05 2.11 -9.01
N LEU A 93 -15.57 2.52 -10.18
CA LEU A 93 -15.07 3.70 -10.90
C LEU A 93 -15.19 4.96 -10.05
N LEU A 94 -16.32 5.18 -9.41
CA LEU A 94 -16.52 6.33 -8.53
C LEU A 94 -15.51 6.34 -7.38
N SER A 95 -15.33 5.21 -6.71
CA SER A 95 -14.37 5.05 -5.63
C SER A 95 -12.93 5.33 -6.09
N LYS A 96 -12.54 4.80 -7.26
CA LYS A 96 -11.20 5.02 -7.83
C LYS A 96 -10.97 6.47 -8.22
N ILE A 97 -11.96 7.13 -8.83
CA ILE A 97 -11.85 8.55 -9.22
C ILE A 97 -11.70 9.42 -7.98
N VAL A 98 -12.55 9.24 -6.97
CA VAL A 98 -12.49 10.02 -5.72
C VAL A 98 -11.17 9.77 -4.98
N GLY A 99 -10.75 8.50 -4.86
CA GLY A 99 -9.48 8.15 -4.22
C GLY A 99 -8.26 8.67 -4.98
N ALA A 100 -8.27 8.68 -6.30
CA ALA A 100 -7.21 9.26 -7.12
C ALA A 100 -7.16 10.79 -6.98
N ALA A 101 -8.32 11.46 -7.01
CA ALA A 101 -8.43 12.90 -6.83
C ALA A 101 -7.90 13.34 -5.45
N ALA A 102 -8.26 12.63 -4.37
CA ALA A 102 -7.77 12.93 -3.03
C ALA A 102 -6.24 12.79 -2.92
N ARG A 103 -5.67 11.73 -3.50
CA ARG A 103 -4.20 11.54 -3.53
C ARG A 103 -3.50 12.61 -4.37
N LEU A 104 -4.03 12.92 -5.55
CA LEU A 104 -3.48 13.96 -6.41
C LEU A 104 -3.53 15.33 -5.72
N TYR A 105 -4.63 15.64 -5.03
CA TYR A 105 -4.77 16.89 -4.26
C TYR A 105 -3.64 17.05 -3.24
N LEU A 106 -3.33 16.00 -2.46
CA LEU A 106 -2.24 16.04 -1.48
C LEU A 106 -0.87 16.26 -2.13
N VAL A 107 -0.59 15.57 -3.24
CA VAL A 107 0.67 15.74 -4.00
C VAL A 107 0.78 17.16 -4.55
N VAL A 108 -0.28 17.67 -5.17
CA VAL A 108 -0.30 19.03 -5.73
C VAL A 108 -0.15 20.08 -4.64
N LEU A 109 -0.76 19.88 -3.47
CA LEU A 109 -0.65 20.80 -2.33
C LEU A 109 0.81 20.89 -1.84
N ILE A 110 1.50 19.74 -1.76
CA ILE A 110 2.93 19.71 -1.40
C ILE A 110 3.78 20.41 -2.46
N LEU A 111 3.56 20.08 -3.75
CA LEU A 111 4.28 20.72 -4.86
C LEU A 111 4.03 22.23 -4.89
N GLN A 112 2.79 22.66 -4.68
CA GLN A 112 2.44 24.08 -4.62
C GLN A 112 3.19 24.79 -3.50
N HIS A 113 3.22 24.20 -2.29
CA HIS A 113 3.81 24.85 -1.12
C HIS A 113 5.34 24.90 -1.18
N TYR A 114 5.99 23.80 -1.60
CA TYR A 114 7.46 23.68 -1.53
C TYR A 114 8.19 24.00 -2.84
N VAL A 115 7.51 23.93 -3.98
CA VAL A 115 8.14 24.13 -5.30
C VAL A 115 7.61 25.35 -6.00
N PHE A 116 6.29 25.45 -6.20
CA PHE A 116 5.69 26.45 -7.05
C PHE A 116 5.28 27.75 -6.33
N ALA A 117 5.26 27.75 -4.99
CA ALA A 117 5.04 28.98 -4.23
C ALA A 117 6.05 30.09 -4.58
N TYR A 118 7.28 29.69 -4.86
CA TYR A 118 8.36 30.62 -5.24
C TYR A 118 8.07 31.37 -6.55
N TRP A 119 7.31 30.76 -7.47
CA TRP A 119 7.02 31.33 -8.79
C TRP A 119 5.62 31.92 -8.90
N ASN A 120 4.89 32.05 -7.81
CA ASN A 120 3.50 32.54 -7.77
C ASN A 120 2.57 31.85 -8.78
N ILE A 121 2.80 30.55 -9.07
CA ILE A 121 1.96 29.77 -9.96
C ILE A 121 0.66 29.43 -9.24
N SER A 122 -0.49 29.60 -9.91
CA SER A 122 -1.78 29.28 -9.31
C SER A 122 -1.95 27.78 -9.09
N PHE A 123 -2.67 27.38 -8.06
CA PHE A 123 -2.96 26.00 -7.74
C PHE A 123 -3.57 25.22 -8.93
N ALA A 124 -4.48 25.84 -9.66
CA ALA A 124 -5.10 25.23 -10.83
C ALA A 124 -4.09 24.85 -11.92
N VAL A 125 -3.09 25.70 -12.17
CA VAL A 125 -2.02 25.42 -13.14
C VAL A 125 -1.16 24.24 -12.66
N THR A 126 -0.82 24.17 -11.38
CA THR A 126 -0.09 23.04 -10.79
C THR A 126 -0.86 21.71 -10.95
N VAL A 127 -2.19 21.74 -10.75
CA VAL A 127 -3.05 20.56 -10.99
C VAL A 127 -2.98 20.13 -12.47
N VAL A 128 -3.16 21.07 -13.40
CA VAL A 128 -3.15 20.78 -14.85
C VAL A 128 -1.79 20.22 -15.29
N ILE A 129 -0.69 20.82 -14.85
CA ILE A 129 0.66 20.33 -15.14
C ILE A 129 0.84 18.90 -14.61
N SER A 130 0.43 18.64 -13.36
CA SER A 130 0.55 17.33 -12.75
C SER A 130 -0.24 16.26 -13.50
N ILE A 131 -1.49 16.55 -13.86
CA ILE A 131 -2.34 15.62 -14.64
C ILE A 131 -1.73 15.40 -16.04
N PHE A 132 -1.23 16.45 -16.69
CA PHE A 132 -0.61 16.36 -18.01
C PHE A 132 0.64 15.48 -17.99
N LEU A 133 1.50 15.62 -16.98
CA LEU A 133 2.69 14.78 -16.83
C LEU A 133 2.31 13.31 -16.59
N VAL A 134 1.32 13.04 -15.75
CA VAL A 134 0.81 11.67 -15.51
C VAL A 134 0.26 11.08 -16.80
N TRP A 135 -0.54 11.84 -17.55
CA TRP A 135 -1.08 11.42 -18.84
C TRP A 135 0.03 11.13 -19.85
N LEU A 136 1.04 11.99 -19.92
CA LEU A 136 2.14 11.87 -20.88
C LEU A 136 2.92 10.56 -20.73
N TYR A 137 3.28 10.17 -19.49
CA TYR A 137 4.03 8.93 -19.30
C TYR A 137 3.15 7.67 -19.39
N THR A 138 1.84 7.81 -19.10
CA THR A 138 0.92 6.67 -19.13
C THR A 138 0.41 6.36 -20.53
N TYR A 139 0.31 7.37 -21.41
CA TYR A 139 -0.34 7.30 -22.72
C TYR A 139 0.19 6.18 -23.64
N ARG A 140 1.48 5.88 -23.61
CA ARG A 140 2.10 4.84 -24.47
C ARG A 140 2.49 3.56 -23.75
N GLY A 141 2.55 3.56 -22.42
CA GLY A 141 3.19 2.51 -21.66
C GLY A 141 2.27 1.39 -21.18
N GLY A 142 0.98 1.62 -21.07
CA GLY A 142 0.02 0.63 -20.57
C GLY A 142 0.39 0.09 -19.17
N ILE A 143 -0.10 -1.11 -18.85
CA ILE A 143 0.10 -1.78 -17.54
C ILE A 143 1.59 -2.04 -17.27
N LYS A 144 2.38 -2.32 -18.29
CA LYS A 144 3.82 -2.61 -18.18
C LYS A 144 4.59 -1.43 -17.58
N THR A 145 4.32 -0.22 -18.07
CA THR A 145 4.96 1.00 -17.55
C THR A 145 4.51 1.26 -16.10
N ILE A 146 3.25 1.01 -15.78
CA ILE A 146 2.73 1.17 -14.41
C ILE A 146 3.48 0.25 -13.45
N ILE A 147 3.68 -1.02 -13.78
CA ILE A 147 4.41 -1.97 -12.93
C ILE A 147 5.86 -1.48 -12.69
N TRP A 148 6.53 -0.96 -13.74
CA TRP A 148 7.88 -0.43 -13.60
C TRP A 148 7.96 0.83 -12.73
N THR A 149 7.03 1.77 -12.95
CA THR A 149 6.97 3.00 -12.14
C THR A 149 6.62 2.71 -10.69
N ASP A 150 5.70 1.77 -10.43
CA ASP A 150 5.35 1.33 -9.08
C ASP A 150 6.52 0.63 -8.38
N THR A 151 7.30 -0.18 -9.13
CA THR A 151 8.51 -0.82 -8.59
C THR A 151 9.57 0.22 -8.22
N LEU A 152 9.81 1.20 -9.09
CA LEU A 152 10.73 2.29 -8.80
C LEU A 152 10.26 3.10 -7.58
N GLN A 153 8.97 3.41 -7.51
CA GLN A 153 8.36 4.09 -6.37
C GLN A 153 8.56 3.31 -5.08
N ALA A 154 8.34 1.99 -5.07
CA ALA A 154 8.56 1.15 -3.90
C ALA A 154 10.01 1.23 -3.40
N LEU A 155 10.96 1.09 -4.31
CA LEU A 155 12.39 1.16 -3.98
C LEU A 155 12.77 2.53 -3.41
N CYS A 156 12.32 3.61 -4.02
CA CYS A 156 12.56 4.97 -3.53
C CYS A 156 11.94 5.19 -2.14
N LEU A 157 10.70 4.73 -1.91
CA LEU A 157 10.03 4.87 -0.61
C LEU A 157 10.74 4.11 0.49
N VAL A 158 11.15 2.86 0.23
CA VAL A 158 11.89 2.06 1.22
C VAL A 158 13.27 2.66 1.49
N ALA A 159 13.98 3.11 0.44
CA ALA A 159 15.27 3.78 0.60
C ALA A 159 15.14 5.05 1.46
N MET A 160 14.14 5.89 1.16
CA MET A 160 13.86 7.10 1.95
C MET A 160 13.50 6.77 3.40
N LEU A 161 12.72 5.72 3.64
CA LEU A 161 12.38 5.27 4.98
C LEU A 161 13.64 4.91 5.78
N ILE A 162 14.55 4.15 5.18
CA ILE A 162 15.83 3.77 5.81
C ILE A 162 16.67 5.01 6.09
N VAL A 163 16.78 5.93 5.13
CA VAL A 163 17.55 7.17 5.30
C VAL A 163 16.99 8.02 6.44
N ILE A 164 15.67 8.15 6.56
CA ILE A 164 15.04 8.93 7.63
C ILE A 164 15.26 8.26 9.00
N ILE A 165 15.11 6.93 9.09
CA ILE A 165 15.41 6.20 10.33
C ILE A 165 16.87 6.44 10.73
N TRP A 166 17.79 6.39 9.78
CA TRP A 166 19.21 6.68 10.03
C TRP A 166 19.43 8.11 10.54
N GLN A 167 18.85 9.11 9.87
CA GLN A 167 18.95 10.52 10.31
C GLN A 167 18.37 10.75 11.71
N VAL A 168 17.23 10.13 12.02
CA VAL A 168 16.64 10.21 13.36
C VAL A 168 17.56 9.57 14.40
N LYS A 169 18.11 8.39 14.10
CA LYS A 169 19.11 7.72 14.95
C LYS A 169 20.31 8.61 15.22
N ASP A 170 20.90 9.21 14.19
CA ASP A 170 22.07 10.07 14.32
C ASP A 170 21.74 11.36 15.11
N LYS A 171 20.58 11.94 14.90
CA LYS A 171 20.10 13.10 15.64
C LYS A 171 19.89 12.82 17.13
N MET A 172 19.50 11.58 17.47
CA MET A 172 19.39 11.11 18.85
C MET A 172 20.75 10.66 19.43
N GLN A 173 21.82 10.68 18.65
CA GLN A 173 23.16 10.20 19.02
C GLN A 173 23.17 8.75 19.53
N LEU A 174 22.30 7.90 18.96
CA LEU A 174 22.18 6.50 19.34
C LEU A 174 23.01 5.61 18.42
N ASP A 175 23.58 4.55 19.00
CA ASP A 175 24.04 3.40 18.23
C ASP A 175 22.85 2.52 17.83
N PHE A 176 23.08 1.56 16.92
CA PHE A 176 22.02 0.64 16.49
C PHE A 176 21.38 -0.13 17.66
N ALA A 177 22.21 -0.60 18.58
CA ALA A 177 21.73 -1.26 19.81
C ALA A 177 20.92 -0.30 20.69
N GLY A 178 21.37 0.94 20.85
CA GLY A 178 20.66 1.98 21.58
C GLY A 178 19.30 2.33 20.94
N MET A 179 19.24 2.36 19.61
CA MET A 179 17.98 2.56 18.90
C MET A 179 16.97 1.44 19.21
N VAL A 180 17.39 0.18 19.17
CA VAL A 180 16.52 -0.98 19.48
C VAL A 180 16.08 -0.93 20.95
N GLN A 181 16.97 -0.60 21.88
CA GLN A 181 16.63 -0.42 23.30
C GLN A 181 15.64 0.71 23.51
N THR A 182 15.83 1.84 22.85
CA THR A 182 14.92 2.99 22.90
C THR A 182 13.53 2.63 22.38
N LEU A 183 13.45 1.86 21.28
CA LEU A 183 12.20 1.35 20.76
C LEU A 183 11.49 0.46 21.79
N GLN A 184 12.21 -0.51 22.39
CA GLN A 184 11.63 -1.46 23.36
C GLN A 184 11.24 -0.78 24.68
N ALA A 185 11.97 0.23 25.11
CA ALA A 185 11.69 0.97 26.34
C ALA A 185 10.54 1.99 26.17
N SER A 186 10.15 2.29 24.94
CA SER A 186 9.07 3.25 24.67
C SER A 186 7.71 2.71 25.12
N GLN A 187 6.92 3.56 25.76
CA GLN A 187 5.52 3.25 26.10
C GLN A 187 4.66 2.93 24.87
N HIS A 188 5.07 3.42 23.69
CA HIS A 188 4.39 3.20 22.42
C HIS A 188 4.77 1.89 21.72
N PHE A 189 5.68 1.09 22.26
CA PHE A 189 6.10 -0.21 21.70
C PHE A 189 5.13 -1.35 22.07
N ARG A 190 3.85 -1.06 22.14
CA ARG A 190 2.82 -2.07 22.39
C ARG A 190 2.27 -2.59 21.06
N ILE A 191 2.65 -3.83 20.71
CA ILE A 191 2.22 -4.47 19.45
C ILE A 191 0.89 -5.21 19.65
N PHE A 192 0.74 -5.94 20.77
CA PHE A 192 -0.42 -6.79 21.02
C PHE A 192 -1.27 -6.25 22.16
N GLU A 193 -2.60 -6.24 21.94
CA GLU A 193 -3.60 -5.87 22.95
C GLU A 193 -4.61 -6.99 23.12
N PHE A 194 -4.53 -7.68 24.25
CA PHE A 194 -5.44 -8.78 24.60
C PHE A 194 -6.33 -8.48 25.81
N GLY A 195 -6.05 -7.38 26.52
CA GLY A 195 -6.64 -7.13 27.85
C GLY A 195 -8.10 -6.70 27.80
N ASP A 196 -8.43 -5.74 26.94
CA ASP A 196 -9.77 -5.16 26.88
C ASP A 196 -10.52 -5.58 25.61
N TRP A 197 -11.51 -6.44 25.75
CA TRP A 197 -12.37 -6.86 24.65
C TRP A 197 -13.19 -5.69 24.06
N HIS A 198 -13.52 -4.68 24.84
CA HIS A 198 -14.27 -3.53 24.35
C HIS A 198 -13.41 -2.58 23.51
N SER A 199 -12.10 -2.59 23.71
CA SER A 199 -11.17 -1.79 22.92
C SER A 199 -11.29 -2.08 21.42
N THR A 200 -11.22 -1.03 20.61
CA THR A 200 -11.12 -1.15 19.15
C THR A 200 -9.78 -1.77 18.74
N GLN A 201 -8.76 -1.67 19.59
CA GLN A 201 -7.40 -2.18 19.34
C GLN A 201 -7.20 -3.63 19.80
N HIS A 202 -8.25 -4.31 20.28
CA HIS A 202 -8.15 -5.71 20.70
C HIS A 202 -7.67 -6.60 19.54
N PHE A 203 -6.71 -7.51 19.83
CA PHE A 203 -6.03 -8.35 18.83
C PHE A 203 -6.99 -9.05 17.85
N MET A 204 -8.01 -9.75 18.36
CA MET A 204 -8.94 -10.49 17.51
C MET A 204 -9.67 -9.57 16.52
N LYS A 205 -10.10 -8.39 16.96
CA LYS A 205 -10.79 -7.43 16.08
C LYS A 205 -9.87 -6.92 14.99
N GLN A 206 -8.66 -6.49 15.35
CA GLN A 206 -7.69 -5.96 14.41
C GLN A 206 -7.19 -7.02 13.43
N PHE A 207 -6.90 -8.21 13.91
CA PHE A 207 -6.43 -9.33 13.09
C PHE A 207 -7.47 -9.76 12.04
N PHE A 208 -8.71 -10.04 12.46
CA PHE A 208 -9.77 -10.41 11.51
C PHE A 208 -10.14 -9.25 10.59
N SER A 209 -10.18 -8.03 11.11
CA SER A 209 -10.38 -6.84 10.28
C SER A 209 -9.31 -6.76 9.19
N GLY A 210 -8.04 -7.00 9.52
CA GLY A 210 -6.94 -7.04 8.56
C GLY A 210 -7.17 -8.07 7.47
N ILE A 211 -7.58 -9.28 7.81
CA ILE A 211 -7.88 -10.34 6.82
C ILE A 211 -8.96 -9.87 5.83
N PHE A 212 -10.09 -9.36 6.34
CA PHE A 212 -11.20 -8.92 5.50
C PHE A 212 -10.84 -7.67 4.66
N ILE A 213 -10.14 -6.71 5.24
CA ILE A 213 -9.65 -5.53 4.52
C ILE A 213 -8.79 -5.97 3.33
N THR A 214 -7.86 -6.90 3.53
CA THR A 214 -6.99 -7.40 2.47
C THR A 214 -7.78 -8.08 1.36
N ILE A 215 -8.75 -8.92 1.70
CA ILE A 215 -9.60 -9.59 0.71
C ILE A 215 -10.30 -8.55 -0.16
N VAL A 216 -10.86 -7.49 0.45
CA VAL A 216 -11.58 -6.45 -0.28
C VAL A 216 -10.63 -5.55 -1.08
N MET A 217 -9.56 -5.04 -0.46
CA MET A 217 -8.69 -4.03 -1.08
C MET A 217 -7.65 -4.62 -2.04
N THR A 218 -7.38 -5.92 -1.97
CA THR A 218 -6.43 -6.57 -2.87
C THR A 218 -7.10 -7.64 -3.72
N GLY A 219 -7.90 -8.51 -3.10
CA GLY A 219 -8.50 -9.65 -3.77
C GLY A 219 -9.69 -9.30 -4.67
N LEU A 220 -10.47 -8.28 -4.31
CA LEU A 220 -11.63 -7.81 -5.08
C LEU A 220 -11.36 -6.48 -5.79
N ASP A 221 -10.20 -5.89 -5.59
CA ASP A 221 -9.78 -4.67 -6.30
C ASP A 221 -9.26 -5.03 -7.69
N GLN A 222 -9.85 -4.43 -8.73
CA GLN A 222 -9.51 -4.72 -10.12
C GLN A 222 -8.07 -4.33 -10.47
N ASP A 223 -7.57 -3.21 -9.96
CA ASP A 223 -6.22 -2.72 -10.25
C ASP A 223 -5.15 -3.68 -9.72
N MET A 224 -5.29 -4.10 -8.45
CA MET A 224 -4.37 -5.04 -7.81
C MET A 224 -4.46 -6.44 -8.42
N MET A 225 -5.69 -6.90 -8.70
CA MET A 225 -5.89 -8.25 -9.25
C MET A 225 -5.43 -8.33 -10.69
N GLN A 226 -5.60 -7.29 -11.50
CA GLN A 226 -5.15 -7.26 -12.89
C GLN A 226 -3.61 -7.39 -12.99
N LYS A 227 -2.85 -6.75 -12.10
CA LYS A 227 -1.40 -6.93 -12.01
C LYS A 227 -1.03 -8.39 -11.68
N ASN A 228 -1.78 -9.01 -10.79
CA ASN A 228 -1.54 -10.39 -10.39
C ASN A 228 -1.92 -11.39 -11.50
N LEU A 229 -3.03 -11.13 -12.20
CA LEU A 229 -3.47 -11.93 -13.34
C LEU A 229 -2.59 -11.73 -14.59
N SER A 230 -1.71 -10.74 -14.61
CA SER A 230 -0.70 -10.61 -15.67
C SER A 230 0.41 -11.65 -15.60
N CYS A 231 0.49 -12.44 -14.52
CA CYS A 231 1.43 -13.53 -14.38
C CYS A 231 1.07 -14.71 -15.30
N LYS A 232 2.08 -15.38 -15.84
CA LYS A 232 1.92 -16.46 -16.84
C LYS A 232 1.18 -17.70 -16.31
N SER A 233 1.29 -17.98 -15.01
CA SER A 233 0.68 -19.15 -14.40
C SER A 233 0.07 -18.85 -13.04
N LEU A 234 -0.89 -19.69 -12.62
CA LEU A 234 -1.46 -19.62 -11.28
C LEU A 234 -0.37 -19.74 -10.19
N LYS A 235 0.65 -20.58 -10.41
CA LYS A 235 1.76 -20.75 -9.45
C LYS A 235 2.56 -19.48 -9.30
N ASP A 236 2.83 -18.77 -10.40
CA ASP A 236 3.55 -17.50 -10.38
C ASP A 236 2.72 -16.41 -9.69
N ALA A 237 1.42 -16.35 -9.97
CA ALA A 237 0.51 -15.42 -9.30
C ALA A 237 0.40 -15.70 -7.79
N GLN A 238 0.37 -16.95 -7.38
CA GLN A 238 0.39 -17.34 -5.97
C GLN A 238 1.72 -16.97 -5.30
N LYS A 239 2.86 -17.29 -5.96
CA LYS A 239 4.20 -16.89 -5.49
C LYS A 239 4.27 -15.37 -5.30
N ASN A 240 3.80 -14.62 -6.30
CA ASN A 240 3.72 -13.17 -6.25
C ASN A 240 2.95 -12.67 -5.01
N MET A 241 1.79 -13.23 -4.73
CA MET A 241 0.96 -12.84 -3.58
C MET A 241 1.65 -13.16 -2.24
N TYR A 242 2.33 -14.30 -2.12
CA TYR A 242 3.09 -14.64 -0.91
C TYR A 242 4.29 -13.70 -0.73
N THR A 243 5.05 -13.42 -1.80
CA THR A 243 6.20 -12.51 -1.76
C THR A 243 5.74 -11.10 -1.38
N TYR A 244 4.61 -10.64 -1.94
CA TYR A 244 4.02 -9.36 -1.61
C TYR A 244 3.66 -9.28 -0.11
N GLY A 245 2.95 -10.26 0.43
CA GLY A 245 2.58 -10.29 1.85
C GLY A 245 3.80 -10.32 2.78
N PHE A 246 4.82 -11.10 2.40
CA PHE A 246 6.07 -11.18 3.15
C PHE A 246 6.86 -9.86 3.11
N ALA A 247 6.92 -9.19 1.98
CA ALA A 247 7.63 -7.92 1.83
C ALA A 247 6.88 -6.75 2.51
N PHE A 248 5.55 -6.74 2.44
CA PHE A 248 4.72 -5.66 2.98
C PHE A 248 4.76 -5.59 4.52
N THR A 249 4.83 -6.74 5.18
CA THR A 249 4.83 -6.83 6.66
C THR A 249 6.03 -6.13 7.31
N PRO A 250 7.31 -6.41 6.96
CA PRO A 250 8.45 -5.74 7.56
C PRO A 250 8.52 -4.24 7.21
N VAL A 251 8.04 -3.84 6.04
CA VAL A 251 8.02 -2.41 5.68
C VAL A 251 7.07 -1.64 6.60
N ASN A 252 5.89 -2.18 6.91
CA ASN A 252 4.98 -1.57 7.88
C ASN A 252 5.59 -1.52 9.28
N PHE A 253 6.31 -2.55 9.70
CA PHE A 253 7.03 -2.53 10.97
C PHE A 253 8.08 -1.40 11.03
N LEU A 254 8.81 -1.16 9.94
CA LEU A 254 9.76 -0.05 9.85
C LEU A 254 9.05 1.32 9.92
N PHE A 255 7.90 1.47 9.28
CA PHE A 255 7.10 2.72 9.38
C PHE A 255 6.63 2.98 10.81
N LEU A 256 6.13 1.96 11.51
CA LEU A 256 5.72 2.08 12.90
C LEU A 256 6.92 2.37 13.81
N SER A 257 8.05 1.72 13.58
CA SER A 257 9.30 1.98 14.32
C SER A 257 9.76 3.43 14.12
N LEU A 258 9.68 3.96 12.90
CA LEU A 258 9.93 5.38 12.64
C LEU A 258 8.98 6.27 13.46
N GLY A 259 7.70 5.92 13.56
CA GLY A 259 6.71 6.65 14.36
C GLY A 259 7.12 6.73 15.84
N VAL A 260 7.52 5.61 16.43
CA VAL A 260 8.00 5.57 17.82
C VAL A 260 9.24 6.43 18.00
N LEU A 261 10.22 6.32 17.11
CA LEU A 261 11.46 7.11 17.17
C LEU A 261 11.18 8.61 17.06
N LEU A 262 10.29 9.03 16.17
CA LEU A 262 9.92 10.44 16.02
C LEU A 262 9.22 10.99 17.27
N LEU A 263 8.33 10.21 17.89
CA LEU A 263 7.68 10.59 19.14
C LEU A 263 8.69 10.70 20.29
N THR A 264 9.62 9.77 20.39
CA THR A 264 10.68 9.80 21.40
C THR A 264 11.61 11.00 21.18
N LEU A 265 12.00 11.29 19.94
CA LEU A 265 12.78 12.46 19.60
C LEU A 265 12.05 13.77 19.97
N ALA A 266 10.75 13.86 19.68
CA ALA A 266 9.95 15.02 20.02
C ALA A 266 9.84 15.23 21.55
N SER A 267 9.71 14.15 22.32
CA SER A 267 9.69 14.23 23.78
C SER A 267 11.03 14.65 24.42
N GLN A 268 12.15 14.40 23.74
CA GLN A 268 13.48 14.85 24.20
C GLN A 268 13.77 16.33 23.91
N GLN A 269 13.01 16.93 22.99
CA GLN A 269 13.19 18.33 22.58
C GLN A 269 12.23 19.32 23.30
N GLN A 270 11.29 18.80 24.08
CA GLN A 270 10.41 19.56 24.98
C GLN A 270 11.01 19.68 26.37
#